data_e5f94d26745ae88a368c28f9f81d8252
#
_entry.id   e5f94d26745ae88a368c28f9f81d8252
#
_cell.length_a   1.000
_cell.length_b   1.000
_cell.length_c   1.000
_cell.angle_alpha   90.00
_cell.angle_beta   90.00
_cell.angle_gamma   90.00
#
_symmetry.space_group_name_H-M   'P 1'
#
loop_
_entity.id
_entity.type
_entity.pdbx_description
1 polymer ?
#
loop_
_entity_poly.entity_id
_entity_poly.type
_entity_poly.pdbx_seq_one_letter_code
_entity_poly.pdbx_strand_id
1 'polypeptide(L)'
;MRVGIIGYGKMGRNIFTLFSDTSIHVTVLGRDPAEMDRQNRRLEKRLSRAASAGGPGEGEPRRLTVRRFTTSWDDLRDCDLVIETVKEDFDTKTAVLRQAEATVSSQAILTSNTSNLSLTRLAEGLRHPERFGGFHFFHPPQLTSVVEIISTPRTSPHVLDMLRQVSHDIGRTPLLMKDLAGSCINVPLTWHTCEALYVLEQGLASPSRVDAIAGRFARVGPFEAVDTIGIPLFTNVLRQTLDGFAFDLVVPDLCAKLLRDGRLGKHASQGLYLYQGDQPLDDAPSYYLNPTQTHSPDGARSDDAGLYERLLFPIYFAILRVATMGLGSVDDLCLGISDLIGLKLDPLEEMRKLGSHGLREVFDRLRDELGPRYECRPLRDTMARLDDR
;
A
#
# COMPACT_ATOMS: atom_id res chain seq x y z
N MET A 1 -23.97 -12.05 5.50
CA MET A 1 -22.53 -12.40 5.40
C MET A 1 -21.87 -12.26 6.76
N ARG A 2 -20.97 -13.17 7.10
CA ARG A 2 -20.19 -13.20 8.35
C ARG A 2 -18.71 -13.13 8.02
N VAL A 3 -18.00 -12.16 8.59
CA VAL A 3 -16.58 -11.92 8.37
C VAL A 3 -15.81 -12.16 9.66
N GLY A 4 -14.76 -12.98 9.59
CA GLY A 4 -13.77 -13.18 10.64
C GLY A 4 -12.55 -12.30 10.39
N ILE A 5 -12.08 -11.58 11.41
CA ILE A 5 -10.80 -10.84 11.35
C ILE A 5 -9.86 -11.50 12.35
N ILE A 6 -8.75 -12.06 11.87
CA ILE A 6 -7.75 -12.69 12.73
C ILE A 6 -6.60 -11.72 12.98
N GLY A 7 -6.42 -11.34 14.23
CA GLY A 7 -5.48 -10.32 14.67
C GLY A 7 -6.15 -8.99 15.01
N TYR A 8 -5.88 -8.48 16.20
CA TYR A 8 -6.40 -7.19 16.67
C TYR A 8 -5.28 -6.19 16.95
N GLY A 9 -4.28 -6.20 16.06
CA GLY A 9 -3.24 -5.19 15.98
C GLY A 9 -3.73 -3.89 15.34
N LYS A 10 -2.80 -3.03 14.90
CA LYS A 10 -3.11 -1.74 14.28
C LYS A 10 -4.00 -1.90 13.04
N MET A 11 -3.65 -2.83 12.12
CA MET A 11 -4.44 -3.06 10.91
C MET A 11 -5.79 -3.72 11.20
N GLY A 12 -5.84 -4.77 12.02
CA GLY A 12 -7.10 -5.45 12.34
C GLY A 12 -8.13 -4.53 13.01
N ARG A 13 -7.68 -3.60 13.87
CA ARG A 13 -8.56 -2.55 14.46
C ARG A 13 -9.11 -1.62 13.40
N ASN A 14 -8.26 -1.17 12.50
CA ASN A 14 -8.63 -0.24 11.44
C ASN A 14 -9.57 -0.90 10.42
N ILE A 15 -9.27 -2.13 10.01
CA ILE A 15 -10.15 -2.92 9.12
C ILE A 15 -11.51 -3.18 9.79
N PHE A 16 -11.52 -3.57 11.07
CA PHE A 16 -12.76 -3.72 11.82
C PHE A 16 -13.64 -2.46 11.77
N THR A 17 -13.02 -1.27 11.82
CA THR A 17 -13.75 0.00 11.77
C THR A 17 -14.46 0.21 10.42
N LEU A 18 -13.91 -0.27 9.31
CA LEU A 18 -14.54 -0.15 7.99
C LEU A 18 -15.87 -0.89 7.88
N PHE A 19 -16.03 -1.94 8.67
CA PHE A 19 -17.30 -2.69 8.73
C PHE A 19 -18.34 -2.05 9.66
N SER A 20 -18.00 -0.90 10.32
CA SER A 20 -18.84 -0.32 11.39
C SER A 20 -20.20 0.13 10.91
N ASP A 21 -20.32 0.56 9.67
CA ASP A 21 -21.55 1.10 9.10
C ASP A 21 -22.22 0.15 8.09
N THR A 22 -21.79 -1.12 8.10
CA THR A 22 -22.31 -2.16 7.21
C THR A 22 -23.29 -3.09 7.92
N SER A 23 -24.06 -3.86 7.14
CA SER A 23 -24.91 -4.95 7.64
C SER A 23 -24.16 -6.28 7.83
N ILE A 24 -22.81 -6.28 7.71
CA ILE A 24 -21.97 -7.45 7.82
C ILE A 24 -21.73 -7.80 9.29
N HIS A 25 -21.91 -9.06 9.66
CA HIS A 25 -21.54 -9.57 10.98
C HIS A 25 -20.03 -9.75 11.08
N VAL A 26 -19.40 -9.26 12.14
CA VAL A 26 -17.93 -9.32 12.28
C VAL A 26 -17.54 -9.99 13.59
N THR A 27 -16.73 -11.05 13.48
CA THR A 27 -16.06 -11.71 14.62
C THR A 27 -14.56 -11.40 14.54
N VAL A 28 -14.02 -10.83 15.62
CA VAL A 28 -12.58 -10.51 15.72
C VAL A 28 -11.93 -11.51 16.66
N LEU A 29 -10.97 -12.27 16.13
CA LEU A 29 -10.14 -13.19 16.92
C LEU A 29 -8.85 -12.48 17.34
N GLY A 30 -8.66 -12.30 18.64
CA GLY A 30 -7.44 -11.76 19.24
C GLY A 30 -6.76 -12.77 20.16
N ARG A 31 -5.53 -12.48 20.59
CA ARG A 31 -4.75 -13.36 21.49
C ARG A 31 -4.92 -13.04 22.96
N ASP A 32 -5.24 -11.79 23.29
CA ASP A 32 -5.34 -11.30 24.67
C ASP A 32 -6.80 -11.33 25.16
N PRO A 33 -7.19 -12.25 26.06
CA PRO A 33 -8.55 -12.33 26.57
C PRO A 33 -9.02 -11.03 27.24
N ALA A 34 -8.12 -10.37 27.99
CA ALA A 34 -8.48 -9.15 28.70
C ALA A 34 -8.78 -8.00 27.71
N GLU A 35 -8.07 -7.94 26.59
CA GLU A 35 -8.36 -6.98 25.52
C GLU A 35 -9.69 -7.30 24.84
N MET A 36 -9.95 -8.55 24.49
CA MET A 36 -11.21 -8.97 23.86
C MET A 36 -12.41 -8.64 24.76
N ASP A 37 -12.32 -8.93 26.04
CA ASP A 37 -13.35 -8.57 27.03
C ASP A 37 -13.55 -7.05 27.15
N ARG A 38 -12.45 -6.28 27.12
CA ARG A 38 -12.57 -4.81 27.11
C ARG A 38 -13.32 -4.31 25.88
N GLN A 39 -13.07 -4.88 24.71
CA GLN A 39 -13.72 -4.48 23.47
C GLN A 39 -15.20 -4.88 23.47
N ASN A 40 -15.56 -6.08 23.96
CA ASN A 40 -16.95 -6.49 24.13
C ASN A 40 -17.72 -5.53 25.06
N ARG A 41 -17.16 -5.19 26.22
CA ARG A 41 -17.77 -4.21 27.14
C ARG A 41 -17.94 -2.82 26.53
N ARG A 42 -16.99 -2.36 25.68
CA ARG A 42 -17.12 -1.10 24.94
C ARG A 42 -18.25 -1.16 23.92
N LEU A 43 -18.36 -2.27 23.23
CA LEU A 43 -19.41 -2.52 22.25
C LEU A 43 -20.79 -2.50 22.91
N GLU A 44 -20.97 -3.23 24.01
CA GLU A 44 -22.20 -3.26 24.81
C GLU A 44 -22.61 -1.86 25.28
N LYS A 45 -21.67 -1.07 25.81
CA LYS A 45 -21.93 0.32 26.20
C LYS A 45 -22.39 1.20 25.05
N ARG A 46 -21.81 1.01 23.83
CA ARG A 46 -22.24 1.76 22.64
C ARG A 46 -23.67 1.37 22.24
N LEU A 47 -23.97 0.08 22.23
CA LEU A 47 -25.30 -0.44 21.90
C LEU A 47 -26.35 0.03 22.91
N SER A 48 -26.07 -0.02 24.21
CA SER A 48 -26.95 0.45 25.27
C SER A 48 -27.27 1.96 25.15
N ARG A 49 -26.23 2.77 24.84
CA ARG A 49 -26.39 4.22 24.62
C ARG A 49 -27.25 4.52 23.39
N ALA A 50 -27.03 3.79 22.31
CA ALA A 50 -27.81 3.94 21.07
C ALA A 50 -29.29 3.57 21.30
N ALA A 51 -29.56 2.53 22.10
CA ALA A 51 -30.90 2.12 22.48
C ALA A 51 -31.61 3.16 23.42
N SER A 52 -30.82 3.81 24.30
CA SER A 52 -31.36 4.80 25.28
C SER A 52 -31.58 6.18 24.68
N ALA A 53 -30.94 6.53 23.55
CA ALA A 53 -31.04 7.84 22.92
C ALA A 53 -32.34 8.07 22.12
N GLY A 54 -33.36 7.20 22.28
CA GLY A 54 -34.61 7.26 21.53
C GLY A 54 -34.38 7.02 20.05
N GLY A 55 -34.86 5.93 19.54
CA GLY A 55 -34.55 5.36 18.27
C GLY A 55 -34.33 6.30 17.06
N PRO A 56 -33.81 5.80 15.97
CA PRO A 56 -33.43 6.59 14.80
C PRO A 56 -34.64 7.35 14.31
N GLY A 57 -34.46 8.65 14.05
CA GLY A 57 -35.38 9.40 13.21
C GLY A 57 -35.60 8.62 11.91
N GLU A 58 -36.79 8.72 11.34
CA GLU A 58 -37.32 7.99 10.20
C GLU A 58 -36.28 7.76 9.07
N GLY A 59 -35.61 6.64 9.09
CA GLY A 59 -34.65 6.12 8.13
C GLY A 59 -34.18 4.79 8.67
N GLU A 60 -34.59 3.71 8.06
CA GLU A 60 -34.37 2.27 8.28
C GLU A 60 -33.65 1.85 9.57
N PRO A 61 -34.16 0.84 10.31
CA PRO A 61 -33.46 0.33 11.47
C PRO A 61 -32.08 -0.16 11.02
N ARG A 62 -31.00 0.52 11.47
CA ARG A 62 -29.65 -0.05 11.41
C ARG A 62 -29.75 -1.44 12.00
N ARG A 63 -29.76 -2.47 11.17
CA ARG A 63 -29.76 -3.85 11.62
C ARG A 63 -28.58 -3.98 12.58
N LEU A 64 -28.87 -4.30 13.83
CA LEU A 64 -27.87 -4.57 14.86
C LEU A 64 -27.02 -5.74 14.36
N THR A 65 -25.93 -5.43 13.68
CA THR A 65 -24.99 -6.43 13.22
C THR A 65 -24.29 -7.01 14.43
N VAL A 66 -24.27 -8.34 14.53
CA VAL A 66 -23.56 -9.01 15.59
C VAL A 66 -22.06 -8.76 15.38
N ARG A 67 -21.46 -8.10 16.35
CA ARG A 67 -20.03 -7.88 16.45
C ARG A 67 -19.55 -8.55 17.70
N ARG A 68 -18.45 -9.29 17.60
CA ARG A 68 -17.91 -10.07 18.70
C ARG A 68 -16.40 -10.03 18.70
N PHE A 69 -15.82 -9.92 19.87
CA PHE A 69 -14.39 -10.10 20.10
C PHE A 69 -14.18 -11.38 20.89
N THR A 70 -13.27 -12.25 20.46
CA THR A 70 -13.08 -13.57 21.04
C THR A 70 -11.61 -14.00 21.00
N THR A 71 -11.28 -15.00 21.83
CA THR A 71 -10.02 -15.76 21.72
C THR A 71 -10.25 -17.18 21.23
N SER A 72 -11.52 -17.57 21.01
CA SER A 72 -11.90 -18.92 20.57
C SER A 72 -11.95 -19.00 19.04
N TRP A 73 -11.23 -19.93 18.45
CA TRP A 73 -11.25 -20.25 17.02
C TRP A 73 -12.63 -20.76 16.58
N ASP A 74 -13.34 -21.47 17.43
CA ASP A 74 -14.68 -22.02 17.11
C ASP A 74 -15.70 -20.94 16.74
N ASP A 75 -15.49 -19.71 17.22
CA ASP A 75 -16.36 -18.57 16.88
C ASP A 75 -16.21 -18.11 15.43
N LEU A 76 -15.20 -18.59 14.71
CA LEU A 76 -14.99 -18.31 13.27
C LEU A 76 -15.66 -19.36 12.37
N ARG A 77 -16.18 -20.48 12.93
CA ARG A 77 -16.67 -21.63 12.15
C ARG A 77 -17.70 -21.27 11.08
N ASP A 78 -18.57 -20.33 11.39
CA ASP A 78 -19.65 -19.88 10.50
C ASP A 78 -19.30 -18.63 9.67
N CYS A 79 -18.02 -18.23 9.60
CA CYS A 79 -17.60 -17.13 8.77
C CYS A 79 -17.59 -17.53 7.29
N ASP A 80 -18.09 -16.63 6.44
CA ASP A 80 -18.06 -16.77 4.98
C ASP A 80 -16.72 -16.29 4.41
N LEU A 81 -16.11 -15.29 5.08
CA LEU A 81 -14.83 -14.69 4.74
C LEU A 81 -13.98 -14.52 6.00
N VAL A 82 -12.69 -14.85 5.90
CA VAL A 82 -11.70 -14.61 6.95
C VAL A 82 -10.59 -13.71 6.41
N ILE A 83 -10.28 -12.62 7.15
CA ILE A 83 -9.21 -11.67 6.84
C ILE A 83 -8.11 -11.83 7.89
N GLU A 84 -6.96 -12.37 7.49
CA GLU A 84 -5.79 -12.51 8.35
C GLU A 84 -5.00 -11.19 8.38
N THR A 85 -4.73 -10.67 9.60
CA THR A 85 -4.05 -9.39 9.84
C THR A 85 -3.00 -9.51 10.97
N VAL A 86 -2.41 -10.69 11.16
CA VAL A 86 -1.37 -10.88 12.18
C VAL A 86 -0.03 -10.23 11.73
N LYS A 87 1.01 -10.34 12.58
CA LYS A 87 2.33 -9.77 12.24
C LYS A 87 2.83 -10.25 10.88
N GLU A 88 3.60 -9.39 10.21
CA GLU A 88 4.17 -9.65 8.87
C GLU A 88 5.36 -10.62 8.98
N ASP A 89 5.04 -11.91 9.12
CA ASP A 89 5.99 -13.00 9.31
C ASP A 89 5.41 -14.26 8.66
N PHE A 90 6.18 -14.87 7.76
CA PHE A 90 5.71 -15.95 6.89
C PHE A 90 5.21 -17.17 7.66
N ASP A 91 5.99 -17.62 8.65
CA ASP A 91 5.65 -18.82 9.44
C ASP A 91 4.40 -18.58 10.29
N THR A 92 4.31 -17.39 10.91
CA THR A 92 3.15 -16.99 11.69
C THR A 92 1.89 -16.95 10.83
N LYS A 93 1.93 -16.33 9.65
CA LYS A 93 0.77 -16.24 8.75
C LYS A 93 0.39 -17.62 8.22
N THR A 94 1.36 -18.45 7.83
CA THR A 94 1.12 -19.81 7.39
C THR A 94 0.42 -20.65 8.47
N ALA A 95 0.90 -20.60 9.71
CA ALA A 95 0.29 -21.31 10.82
C ALA A 95 -1.15 -20.86 11.09
N VAL A 96 -1.38 -19.55 11.10
CA VAL A 96 -2.70 -18.94 11.31
C VAL A 96 -3.68 -19.28 10.19
N LEU A 97 -3.25 -19.20 8.94
CA LEU A 97 -4.09 -19.53 7.77
C LEU A 97 -4.47 -21.02 7.75
N ARG A 98 -3.54 -21.93 8.07
CA ARG A 98 -3.83 -23.36 8.21
C ARG A 98 -4.85 -23.64 9.32
N GLN A 99 -4.71 -22.97 10.45
CA GLN A 99 -5.66 -23.11 11.54
C GLN A 99 -7.03 -22.53 11.20
N ALA A 100 -7.08 -21.38 10.51
CA ALA A 100 -8.32 -20.83 9.99
C ALA A 100 -9.01 -21.81 9.02
N GLU A 101 -8.25 -22.36 8.07
CA GLU A 101 -8.75 -23.35 7.12
C GLU A 101 -9.35 -24.57 7.79
N ALA A 102 -8.73 -25.07 8.87
CA ALA A 102 -9.22 -26.20 9.63
C ALA A 102 -10.48 -25.90 10.46
N THR A 103 -10.73 -24.61 10.72
CA THR A 103 -11.84 -24.17 11.59
C THR A 103 -13.08 -23.83 10.80
N VAL A 104 -12.95 -23.07 9.71
CA VAL A 104 -14.09 -22.55 8.94
C VAL A 104 -14.68 -23.59 7.99
N SER A 105 -15.87 -23.30 7.45
CA SER A 105 -16.51 -24.18 6.47
C SER A 105 -15.65 -24.32 5.20
N SER A 106 -15.85 -25.42 4.46
CA SER A 106 -15.18 -25.67 3.18
C SER A 106 -15.54 -24.66 2.09
N GLN A 107 -16.55 -23.85 2.28
CA GLN A 107 -16.97 -22.79 1.35
C GLN A 107 -16.41 -21.43 1.72
N ALA A 108 -15.89 -21.27 2.94
CA ALA A 108 -15.37 -19.98 3.40
C ALA A 108 -14.12 -19.56 2.62
N ILE A 109 -14.04 -18.27 2.31
CA ILE A 109 -12.88 -17.66 1.67
C ILE A 109 -11.88 -17.22 2.74
N LEU A 110 -10.61 -17.51 2.50
CA LEU A 110 -9.50 -17.06 3.33
C LEU A 110 -8.72 -15.96 2.62
N THR A 111 -8.35 -14.92 3.34
CA THR A 111 -7.51 -13.86 2.79
C THR A 111 -6.41 -13.46 3.75
N SER A 112 -5.31 -12.94 3.19
CA SER A 112 -4.27 -12.27 3.97
C SER A 112 -4.20 -10.80 3.59
N ASN A 113 -3.98 -9.95 4.60
CA ASN A 113 -3.71 -8.52 4.44
C ASN A 113 -2.20 -8.25 4.33
N THR A 114 -1.40 -9.23 3.94
CA THR A 114 0.04 -9.03 3.77
C THR A 114 0.34 -7.95 2.73
N SER A 115 1.33 -7.11 3.01
CA SER A 115 1.82 -6.09 2.07
C SER A 115 3.00 -6.57 1.22
N ASN A 116 3.74 -7.58 1.71
CA ASN A 116 5.06 -7.88 1.16
C ASN A 116 5.35 -9.38 0.98
N LEU A 117 4.58 -10.29 1.61
CA LEU A 117 4.81 -11.72 1.48
C LEU A 117 4.09 -12.25 0.24
N SER A 118 4.73 -13.18 -0.47
CA SER A 118 4.10 -13.87 -1.60
C SER A 118 2.88 -14.66 -1.13
N LEU A 119 1.71 -14.28 -1.65
CA LEU A 119 0.45 -14.99 -1.42
C LEU A 119 0.50 -16.39 -2.07
N THR A 120 1.17 -16.54 -3.20
CA THR A 120 1.37 -17.82 -3.86
C THR A 120 2.09 -18.81 -2.93
N ARG A 121 3.16 -18.37 -2.26
CA ARG A 121 3.86 -19.20 -1.27
C ARG A 121 3.01 -19.48 -0.02
N LEU A 122 2.23 -18.52 0.46
CA LEU A 122 1.30 -18.76 1.56
C LEU A 122 0.22 -19.78 1.17
N ALA A 123 -0.28 -19.72 -0.07
CA ALA A 123 -1.26 -20.65 -0.63
C ALA A 123 -0.77 -22.10 -0.69
N GLU A 124 0.54 -22.33 -0.92
CA GLU A 124 1.14 -23.67 -0.90
C GLU A 124 0.96 -24.37 0.46
N GLY A 125 0.80 -23.61 1.52
CA GLY A 125 0.55 -24.12 2.86
C GLY A 125 -0.87 -24.59 3.11
N LEU A 126 -1.83 -24.33 2.21
CA LEU A 126 -3.25 -24.61 2.36
C LEU A 126 -3.67 -25.87 1.59
N ARG A 127 -4.71 -26.52 2.07
CA ARG A 127 -5.33 -27.69 1.39
C ARG A 127 -6.21 -27.25 0.21
N HIS A 128 -6.84 -26.07 0.34
CA HIS A 128 -7.78 -25.49 -0.60
C HIS A 128 -7.34 -24.09 -1.03
N PRO A 129 -6.19 -23.96 -1.74
CA PRO A 129 -5.67 -22.66 -2.17
C PRO A 129 -6.55 -21.96 -3.21
N GLU A 130 -7.51 -22.67 -3.83
CA GLU A 130 -8.49 -22.09 -4.76
C GLU A 130 -9.46 -21.12 -4.08
N ARG A 131 -9.61 -21.19 -2.76
CA ARG A 131 -10.43 -20.26 -1.95
C ARG A 131 -9.61 -19.25 -1.16
N PHE A 132 -8.35 -19.04 -1.56
CA PHE A 132 -7.44 -18.09 -0.91
C PHE A 132 -7.04 -16.98 -1.87
N GLY A 133 -6.85 -15.75 -1.34
CA GLY A 133 -6.32 -14.59 -2.04
C GLY A 133 -5.83 -13.50 -1.10
N GLY A 134 -5.34 -12.41 -1.65
CA GLY A 134 -5.02 -11.20 -0.91
C GLY A 134 -6.21 -10.26 -0.80
N PHE A 135 -6.38 -9.65 0.36
CA PHE A 135 -7.30 -8.55 0.57
C PHE A 135 -6.55 -7.47 1.34
N HIS A 136 -5.78 -6.68 0.59
CA HIS A 136 -4.78 -5.77 1.14
C HIS A 136 -5.31 -4.36 1.27
N PHE A 137 -5.40 -3.88 2.51
CA PHE A 137 -5.80 -2.53 2.88
C PHE A 137 -4.55 -1.67 3.12
N PHE A 138 -4.51 -0.50 2.52
CA PHE A 138 -3.44 0.48 2.76
C PHE A 138 -3.58 1.13 4.14
N HIS A 139 -2.48 1.54 4.73
CA HIS A 139 -2.51 2.15 6.06
C HIS A 139 -2.41 3.68 5.99
N PRO A 140 -3.28 4.43 6.68
CA PRO A 140 -4.47 4.01 7.42
C PRO A 140 -5.66 3.80 6.47
N PRO A 141 -6.40 2.69 6.60
CA PRO A 141 -7.45 2.35 5.62
C PRO A 141 -8.66 3.29 5.65
N GLN A 142 -8.78 4.16 6.65
CA GLN A 142 -9.80 5.20 6.68
C GLN A 142 -9.51 6.37 5.71
N LEU A 143 -8.24 6.56 5.34
CA LEU A 143 -7.80 7.66 4.47
C LEU A 143 -7.69 7.25 2.99
N THR A 144 -7.83 5.96 2.69
CA THR A 144 -7.80 5.44 1.33
C THR A 144 -9.19 5.01 0.89
N SER A 145 -9.54 5.21 -0.37
CA SER A 145 -10.81 4.79 -0.96
C SER A 145 -10.73 3.45 -1.69
N VAL A 146 -9.53 2.88 -1.79
CA VAL A 146 -9.23 1.66 -2.55
C VAL A 146 -8.82 0.50 -1.64
N VAL A 147 -8.90 -0.73 -2.19
CA VAL A 147 -8.37 -1.96 -1.60
C VAL A 147 -7.85 -2.88 -2.69
N GLU A 148 -6.67 -3.48 -2.51
CA GLU A 148 -6.15 -4.45 -3.47
C GLU A 148 -6.77 -5.84 -3.23
N ILE A 149 -7.33 -6.41 -4.29
CA ILE A 149 -7.70 -7.83 -4.38
C ILE A 149 -6.62 -8.52 -5.19
N ILE A 150 -5.86 -9.39 -4.53
CA ILE A 150 -4.67 -10.00 -5.14
C ILE A 150 -4.92 -11.49 -5.36
N SER A 151 -4.88 -11.91 -6.63
CA SER A 151 -5.05 -13.31 -7.01
C SER A 151 -3.71 -14.03 -7.08
N THR A 152 -3.67 -15.27 -6.58
CA THR A 152 -2.62 -16.24 -6.90
C THR A 152 -2.99 -16.99 -8.17
N PRO A 153 -2.08 -17.78 -8.79
CA PRO A 153 -2.44 -18.63 -9.93
C PRO A 153 -3.53 -19.67 -9.64
N ARG A 154 -3.82 -19.92 -8.35
CA ARG A 154 -4.83 -20.89 -7.90
C ARG A 154 -6.13 -20.27 -7.41
N THR A 155 -6.17 -18.98 -7.17
CA THR A 155 -7.37 -18.26 -6.68
C THR A 155 -8.52 -18.41 -7.66
N SER A 156 -9.67 -18.89 -7.20
CA SER A 156 -10.87 -19.08 -8.05
C SER A 156 -11.55 -17.74 -8.36
N PRO A 157 -12.28 -17.63 -9.49
CA PRO A 157 -13.06 -16.44 -9.81
C PRO A 157 -14.08 -16.06 -8.72
N HIS A 158 -14.67 -17.05 -8.06
CA HIS A 158 -15.61 -16.85 -6.97
C HIS A 158 -15.01 -16.01 -5.81
N VAL A 159 -13.72 -16.22 -5.48
CA VAL A 159 -13.02 -15.41 -4.48
C VAL A 159 -12.98 -13.95 -4.90
N LEU A 160 -12.61 -13.68 -6.15
CA LEU A 160 -12.49 -12.31 -6.66
C LEU A 160 -13.86 -11.61 -6.66
N ASP A 161 -14.93 -12.31 -7.04
CA ASP A 161 -16.28 -11.75 -7.08
C ASP A 161 -16.79 -11.44 -5.68
N MET A 162 -16.58 -12.33 -4.71
CA MET A 162 -16.95 -12.07 -3.31
C MET A 162 -16.17 -10.89 -2.74
N LEU A 163 -14.85 -10.81 -2.97
CA LEU A 163 -14.04 -9.71 -2.45
C LEU A 163 -14.41 -8.38 -3.10
N ARG A 164 -14.77 -8.35 -4.40
CA ARG A 164 -15.33 -7.14 -5.04
C ARG A 164 -16.61 -6.68 -4.33
N GLN A 165 -17.54 -7.62 -4.09
CA GLN A 165 -18.79 -7.28 -3.41
C GLN A 165 -18.52 -6.72 -2.00
N VAL A 166 -17.66 -7.39 -1.22
CA VAL A 166 -17.29 -6.92 0.13
C VAL A 166 -16.64 -5.54 0.08
N SER A 167 -15.78 -5.28 -0.91
CA SER A 167 -15.16 -3.96 -1.10
C SER A 167 -16.21 -2.87 -1.27
N HIS A 168 -17.20 -3.10 -2.13
CA HIS A 168 -18.31 -2.15 -2.33
C HIS A 168 -19.16 -1.99 -1.07
N ASP A 169 -19.46 -3.08 -0.36
CA ASP A 169 -20.25 -3.05 0.86
C ASP A 169 -19.61 -2.23 1.99
N ILE A 170 -18.26 -2.15 2.00
CA ILE A 170 -17.49 -1.32 2.95
C ILE A 170 -17.09 0.04 2.36
N GLY A 171 -17.63 0.42 1.20
CA GLY A 171 -17.38 1.70 0.55
C GLY A 171 -15.94 1.84 0.02
N ARG A 172 -15.36 0.75 -0.52
CA ARG A 172 -14.03 0.74 -1.13
C ARG A 172 -14.09 0.34 -2.61
N THR A 173 -13.22 0.95 -3.41
CA THR A 173 -13.05 0.56 -4.81
C THR A 173 -12.03 -0.58 -4.88
N PRO A 174 -12.40 -1.76 -5.41
CA PRO A 174 -11.48 -2.88 -5.56
C PRO A 174 -10.50 -2.65 -6.71
N LEU A 175 -9.22 -2.87 -6.47
CA LEU A 175 -8.15 -2.90 -7.46
C LEU A 175 -7.74 -4.36 -7.68
N LEU A 176 -7.73 -4.81 -8.93
CA LEU A 176 -7.45 -6.22 -9.24
C LEU A 176 -5.99 -6.41 -9.61
N MET A 177 -5.27 -7.13 -8.78
CA MET A 177 -3.85 -7.42 -8.95
C MET A 177 -3.58 -8.92 -8.98
N LYS A 178 -2.43 -9.29 -9.55
CA LYS A 178 -1.88 -10.66 -9.43
C LYS A 178 -0.72 -10.64 -8.45
N ASP A 179 -0.55 -11.76 -7.74
CA ASP A 179 0.55 -11.91 -6.78
C ASP A 179 1.91 -11.92 -7.48
N LEU A 180 2.83 -11.11 -6.91
CA LEU A 180 4.27 -11.16 -7.22
C LEU A 180 4.98 -10.91 -5.92
N ALA A 181 5.07 -11.13 -4.87
CA ALA A 181 5.85 -10.74 -3.68
C ALA A 181 5.81 -9.24 -3.40
N GLY A 182 4.63 -8.77 -3.03
CA GLY A 182 4.39 -7.38 -2.63
C GLY A 182 3.20 -6.74 -3.34
N SER A 183 2.76 -5.61 -2.79
CA SER A 183 1.70 -4.79 -3.38
C SER A 183 2.15 -4.13 -4.68
N CYS A 184 1.39 -4.32 -5.76
CA CYS A 184 1.67 -3.69 -7.04
C CYS A 184 1.60 -2.17 -6.99
N ILE A 185 0.74 -1.61 -6.12
CA ILE A 185 0.60 -0.15 -5.95
C ILE A 185 1.81 0.45 -5.23
N ASN A 186 2.55 -0.31 -4.44
CA ASN A 186 3.79 0.17 -3.84
C ASN A 186 4.92 0.38 -4.87
N VAL A 187 4.85 -0.22 -6.05
CA VAL A 187 5.91 -0.11 -7.07
C VAL A 187 6.08 1.33 -7.58
N PRO A 188 5.02 2.02 -8.07
CA PRO A 188 5.13 3.41 -8.48
C PRO A 188 5.61 4.34 -7.35
N LEU A 189 5.14 4.11 -6.12
CA LEU A 189 5.60 4.84 -4.94
C LEU A 189 7.10 4.62 -4.69
N THR A 190 7.56 3.37 -4.80
CA THR A 190 8.97 3.00 -4.65
C THR A 190 9.85 3.73 -5.65
N TRP A 191 9.48 3.74 -6.94
CA TRP A 191 10.23 4.44 -7.99
C TRP A 191 10.31 5.94 -7.72
N HIS A 192 9.17 6.56 -7.43
CA HIS A 192 9.09 7.98 -7.08
C HIS A 192 10.01 8.34 -5.90
N THR A 193 9.93 7.55 -4.82
CA THR A 193 10.69 7.83 -3.60
C THR A 193 12.18 7.55 -3.77
N CYS A 194 12.57 6.50 -4.53
CA CYS A 194 13.98 6.25 -4.85
C CYS A 194 14.59 7.41 -5.62
N GLU A 195 13.91 7.95 -6.64
CA GLU A 195 14.43 9.10 -7.37
C GLU A 195 14.53 10.34 -6.49
N ALA A 196 13.58 10.56 -5.59
CA ALA A 196 13.68 11.64 -4.61
C ALA A 196 14.94 11.49 -3.72
N LEU A 197 15.21 10.27 -3.23
CA LEU A 197 16.41 9.99 -2.43
C LEU A 197 17.70 10.16 -3.23
N TYR A 198 17.74 9.75 -4.51
CA TYR A 198 18.89 9.99 -5.38
C TYR A 198 19.13 11.49 -5.63
N VAL A 199 18.08 12.29 -5.74
CA VAL A 199 18.19 13.77 -5.83
C VAL A 199 18.93 14.33 -4.62
N LEU A 200 18.63 13.83 -3.40
CA LEU A 200 19.34 14.24 -2.19
C LEU A 200 20.79 13.76 -2.18
N GLU A 201 21.04 12.48 -2.50
CA GLU A 201 22.40 11.92 -2.51
C GLU A 201 23.33 12.64 -3.50
N GLN A 202 22.77 13.12 -4.61
CA GLN A 202 23.46 13.87 -5.63
C GLN A 202 23.61 15.38 -5.30
N GLY A 203 23.01 15.84 -4.20
CA GLY A 203 23.07 17.24 -3.79
C GLY A 203 22.34 18.20 -4.73
N LEU A 204 21.37 17.71 -5.52
CA LEU A 204 20.65 18.52 -6.53
C LEU A 204 19.58 19.42 -5.91
N ALA A 205 18.99 19.00 -4.78
CA ALA A 205 17.98 19.78 -4.06
C ALA A 205 17.96 19.41 -2.57
N SER A 206 17.48 20.36 -1.73
CA SER A 206 17.19 20.10 -0.31
C SER A 206 15.91 19.26 -0.14
N PRO A 207 15.68 18.63 1.04
CA PRO A 207 14.43 17.93 1.33
C PRO A 207 13.19 18.79 1.09
N SER A 208 13.18 20.00 1.60
CA SER A 208 12.06 20.94 1.45
C SER A 208 11.79 21.29 -0.01
N ARG A 209 12.83 21.46 -0.82
CA ARG A 209 12.67 21.74 -2.25
C ARG A 209 12.10 20.55 -3.01
N VAL A 210 12.54 19.31 -2.72
CA VAL A 210 11.98 18.10 -3.32
C VAL A 210 10.50 17.94 -2.98
N ASP A 211 10.15 18.07 -1.70
CA ASP A 211 8.75 17.97 -1.26
C ASP A 211 7.89 19.11 -1.81
N ALA A 212 8.42 20.34 -1.94
CA ALA A 212 7.72 21.46 -2.56
C ALA A 212 7.42 21.21 -4.05
N ILE A 213 8.38 20.65 -4.80
CA ILE A 213 8.19 20.29 -6.21
C ILE A 213 7.19 19.15 -6.34
N ALA A 214 7.32 18.08 -5.55
CA ALA A 214 6.36 16.98 -5.52
C ALA A 214 4.96 17.47 -5.10
N GLY A 215 4.87 18.47 -4.22
CA GLY A 215 3.65 19.12 -3.80
C GLY A 215 2.84 19.79 -4.94
N ARG A 216 3.43 19.98 -6.13
CA ARG A 216 2.73 20.49 -7.31
C ARG A 216 1.79 19.45 -7.91
N PHE A 217 2.10 18.14 -7.77
CA PHE A 217 1.32 17.04 -8.32
C PHE A 217 0.81 16.04 -7.27
N ALA A 218 1.32 16.03 -6.05
CA ALA A 218 0.88 15.15 -4.96
C ALA A 218 0.49 15.96 -3.72
N ARG A 219 -0.32 15.38 -2.84
CA ARG A 219 -0.76 16.03 -1.59
C ARG A 219 0.32 16.01 -0.52
N VAL A 220 1.11 14.94 -0.48
CA VAL A 220 2.17 14.73 0.50
C VAL A 220 3.47 14.56 -0.26
N GLY A 221 4.53 15.25 0.18
CA GLY A 221 5.86 15.08 -0.38
C GLY A 221 6.48 13.72 -0.04
N PRO A 222 7.40 13.20 -0.87
CA PRO A 222 7.99 11.89 -0.66
C PRO A 222 8.72 11.76 0.69
N PHE A 223 9.37 12.81 1.16
CA PHE A 223 10.15 12.77 2.40
C PHE A 223 9.29 12.92 3.65
N GLU A 224 8.26 13.76 3.61
CA GLU A 224 7.28 13.82 4.68
C GLU A 224 6.55 12.47 4.83
N ALA A 225 6.21 11.80 3.73
CA ALA A 225 5.61 10.48 3.72
C ALA A 225 6.54 9.43 4.34
N VAL A 226 7.81 9.39 3.92
CA VAL A 226 8.82 8.45 4.44
C VAL A 226 9.05 8.65 5.94
N ASP A 227 9.19 9.88 6.42
CA ASP A 227 9.38 10.19 7.83
C ASP A 227 8.16 9.82 8.68
N THR A 228 6.94 9.97 8.12
CA THR A 228 5.70 9.58 8.79
C THR A 228 5.57 8.07 8.93
N ILE A 229 5.98 7.30 7.89
CA ILE A 229 6.02 5.83 7.91
C ILE A 229 7.11 5.35 8.87
N GLY A 230 8.24 6.01 8.86
CA GLY A 230 9.47 5.68 9.58
C GLY A 230 10.49 4.97 8.70
N ILE A 231 11.73 5.46 8.74
CA ILE A 231 12.84 5.00 7.89
C ILE A 231 13.08 3.47 7.95
N PRO A 232 13.03 2.79 9.13
CA PRO A 232 13.22 1.34 9.19
C PRO A 232 12.15 0.57 8.39
N LEU A 233 10.88 0.92 8.58
CA LEU A 233 9.78 0.25 7.87
C LEU A 233 9.83 0.55 6.38
N PHE A 234 10.03 1.83 6.02
CA PHE A 234 10.17 2.25 4.63
C PHE A 234 11.31 1.50 3.91
N THR A 235 12.52 1.44 4.52
CA THR A 235 13.67 0.76 3.92
C THR A 235 13.41 -0.74 3.73
N ASN A 236 12.68 -1.37 4.64
CA ASN A 236 12.31 -2.77 4.50
C ASN A 236 11.33 -3.00 3.34
N VAL A 237 10.28 -2.17 3.26
CA VAL A 237 9.30 -2.21 2.14
C VAL A 237 10.01 -1.98 0.81
N LEU A 238 10.90 -0.99 0.75
CA LEU A 238 11.68 -0.67 -0.43
C LEU A 238 12.50 -1.88 -0.93
N ARG A 239 13.27 -2.52 -0.04
CA ARG A 239 14.05 -3.72 -0.38
C ARG A 239 13.16 -4.84 -0.89
N GLN A 240 12.09 -5.16 -0.17
CA GLN A 240 11.17 -6.24 -0.55
C GLN A 240 10.51 -5.98 -1.91
N THR A 241 10.13 -4.73 -2.19
CA THR A 241 9.57 -4.36 -3.49
C THR A 241 10.60 -4.54 -4.61
N LEU A 242 11.83 -4.07 -4.41
CA LEU A 242 12.88 -4.19 -5.42
C LEU A 242 13.27 -5.66 -5.68
N ASP A 243 13.44 -6.45 -4.62
CA ASP A 243 13.76 -7.87 -4.72
C ASP A 243 12.63 -8.66 -5.39
N GLY A 244 11.37 -8.38 -5.01
CA GLY A 244 10.19 -9.06 -5.52
C GLY A 244 9.93 -8.82 -7.01
N PHE A 245 10.20 -7.61 -7.50
CA PHE A 245 9.96 -7.22 -8.89
C PHE A 245 11.21 -7.29 -9.78
N ALA A 246 12.38 -7.62 -9.23
CA ALA A 246 13.67 -7.72 -9.95
C ALA A 246 13.95 -6.50 -10.84
N PHE A 247 13.73 -5.29 -10.32
CA PHE A 247 13.99 -4.05 -11.04
C PHE A 247 15.47 -3.67 -10.99
N ASP A 248 15.96 -3.01 -12.04
CA ASP A 248 17.30 -2.38 -12.10
C ASP A 248 17.34 -1.08 -11.28
N LEU A 249 16.76 -1.09 -10.09
CA LEU A 249 16.70 0.00 -9.14
C LEU A 249 17.36 -0.47 -7.83
N VAL A 250 18.22 0.35 -7.26
CA VAL A 250 19.00 0.01 -6.06
C VAL A 250 18.48 0.82 -4.88
N VAL A 251 18.47 0.21 -3.69
CA VAL A 251 18.17 0.97 -2.46
C VAL A 251 19.23 2.05 -2.28
N PRO A 252 18.85 3.34 -2.18
CA PRO A 252 19.81 4.41 -1.97
C PRO A 252 20.66 4.22 -0.70
N ASP A 253 21.95 4.51 -0.78
CA ASP A 253 22.88 4.40 0.35
C ASP A 253 22.47 5.30 1.53
N LEU A 254 21.78 6.39 1.21
CA LEU A 254 21.20 7.30 2.19
C LEU A 254 20.30 6.57 3.20
N CYS A 255 19.55 5.56 2.81
CA CYS A 255 18.74 4.76 3.74
C CYS A 255 19.60 4.10 4.82
N ALA A 256 20.73 3.50 4.42
CA ALA A 256 21.64 2.87 5.36
C ALA A 256 22.34 3.91 6.28
N LYS A 257 22.66 5.09 5.74
CA LYS A 257 23.23 6.22 6.51
C LYS A 257 22.25 6.71 7.56
N LEU A 258 20.99 6.99 7.17
CA LEU A 258 19.95 7.45 8.10
C LEU A 258 19.74 6.46 9.27
N LEU A 259 19.69 5.15 8.96
CA LEU A 259 19.53 4.11 9.99
C LEU A 259 20.72 4.07 10.95
N ARG A 260 21.98 4.15 10.46
CA ARG A 260 23.18 4.17 11.31
C ARG A 260 23.23 5.38 12.23
N ASP A 261 22.78 6.52 11.73
CA ASP A 261 22.80 7.79 12.45
C ASP A 261 21.60 7.97 13.40
N GLY A 262 20.74 6.94 13.51
CA GLY A 262 19.57 6.94 14.40
C GLY A 262 18.44 7.88 13.92
N ARG A 263 18.48 8.30 12.65
CA ARG A 263 17.43 9.11 12.03
C ARG A 263 16.30 8.17 11.57
N LEU A 264 15.32 7.97 12.45
CA LEU A 264 14.31 6.91 12.25
C LEU A 264 12.96 7.43 11.75
N GLY A 265 12.81 8.74 11.58
CA GLY A 265 11.60 9.39 11.12
C GLY A 265 10.95 10.30 12.16
N LYS A 266 9.75 10.79 11.87
CA LYS A 266 9.02 11.77 12.67
C LYS A 266 8.81 11.35 14.12
N HIS A 267 8.52 10.09 14.38
CA HIS A 267 8.31 9.56 15.76
C HIS A 267 9.57 9.60 16.63
N ALA A 268 10.76 9.66 16.03
CA ALA A 268 12.02 9.83 16.69
C ALA A 268 12.52 11.29 16.68
N SER A 269 11.66 12.22 16.23
CA SER A 269 11.95 13.64 16.04
C SER A 269 13.09 13.92 15.04
N GLN A 270 13.57 12.91 14.33
CA GLN A 270 14.60 13.03 13.30
C GLN A 270 14.49 11.90 12.27
N GLY A 271 14.43 12.27 11.02
CA GLY A 271 14.38 11.42 9.85
C GLY A 271 15.09 12.10 8.69
N LEU A 272 14.46 12.22 7.54
CA LEU A 272 14.89 13.08 6.45
C LEU A 272 14.84 14.56 6.85
N TYR A 273 13.90 14.92 7.72
CA TYR A 273 13.85 16.20 8.41
C TYR A 273 14.27 16.06 9.87
N LEU A 274 14.62 17.19 10.48
CA LEU A 274 14.55 17.35 11.94
C LEU A 274 13.14 17.84 12.29
N TYR A 275 12.63 17.48 13.47
CA TYR A 275 11.29 17.88 13.89
C TYR A 275 11.33 18.63 15.22
N GLN A 276 10.60 19.76 15.27
CA GLN A 276 10.25 20.43 16.50
C GLN A 276 8.74 20.25 16.75
N GLY A 277 8.38 19.29 17.58
CA GLY A 277 7.02 18.78 17.65
C GLY A 277 6.62 18.14 16.32
N ASP A 278 5.53 18.63 15.72
CA ASP A 278 5.05 18.16 14.41
C ASP A 278 5.61 18.93 13.20
N GLN A 279 6.37 20.01 13.45
CA GLN A 279 6.89 20.86 12.39
C GLN A 279 8.23 20.35 11.86
N PRO A 280 8.36 20.09 10.55
CA PRO A 280 9.61 19.72 9.93
C PRO A 280 10.53 20.95 9.84
N LEU A 281 11.81 20.72 10.09
CA LEU A 281 12.89 21.67 9.88
C LEU A 281 13.84 21.08 8.84
N ASP A 282 14.28 21.86 7.86
CA ASP A 282 15.32 21.42 6.93
C ASP A 282 16.61 21.09 7.68
N ASP A 283 17.25 20.01 7.26
CA ASP A 283 18.59 19.68 7.71
C ASP A 283 19.63 20.36 6.81
N ALA A 284 20.85 20.51 7.31
CA ALA A 284 21.93 21.06 6.50
C ALA A 284 22.15 20.18 5.25
N PRO A 285 22.21 20.77 4.05
CA PRO A 285 22.41 20.02 2.81
C PRO A 285 23.65 19.09 2.87
N SER A 286 24.69 19.48 3.60
CA SER A 286 25.91 18.69 3.81
C SER A 286 25.67 17.33 4.49
N TYR A 287 24.56 17.14 5.21
CA TYR A 287 24.24 15.84 5.79
C TYR A 287 23.95 14.78 4.70
N TYR A 288 23.26 15.19 3.64
CA TYR A 288 22.82 14.29 2.57
C TYR A 288 23.90 14.02 1.54
N LEU A 289 24.88 14.93 1.41
CA LEU A 289 25.96 14.80 0.42
C LEU A 289 26.83 13.58 0.71
N ASN A 290 26.97 12.72 -0.27
CA ASN A 290 27.99 11.68 -0.25
C ASN A 290 29.36 12.31 -0.60
N PRO A 291 30.37 12.31 0.31
CA PRO A 291 31.67 12.90 0.03
C PRO A 291 32.39 12.33 -1.20
N THR A 292 32.00 11.11 -1.61
CA THR A 292 32.56 10.43 -2.79
C THR A 292 31.80 10.72 -4.09
N GLN A 293 30.62 11.37 -3.99
CA GLN A 293 29.74 11.69 -5.14
C GLN A 293 29.52 13.20 -5.27
N THR A 294 30.59 13.98 -5.19
CA THR A 294 30.52 15.44 -5.35
C THR A 294 30.26 15.89 -6.80
N HIS A 295 30.05 14.95 -7.71
CA HIS A 295 29.74 15.25 -9.10
C HIS A 295 28.30 14.81 -9.39
N SER A 296 27.42 15.79 -9.64
CA SER A 296 26.20 15.52 -10.40
C SER A 296 26.59 14.76 -11.66
N PRO A 297 25.86 13.70 -12.07
CA PRO A 297 26.07 13.12 -13.38
C PRO A 297 26.09 14.26 -14.40
N ASP A 298 27.10 14.29 -15.28
CA ASP A 298 27.16 15.28 -16.34
C ASP A 298 25.84 15.29 -17.09
N GLY A 299 25.08 16.42 -17.01
CA GLY A 299 23.78 16.58 -17.64
C GLY A 299 22.54 16.43 -16.74
N ALA A 300 22.65 16.06 -15.45
CA ALA A 300 21.48 15.99 -14.56
C ALA A 300 20.89 17.41 -14.35
N ARG A 301 19.63 17.57 -14.76
CA ARG A 301 18.92 18.85 -14.60
C ARG A 301 18.51 19.07 -13.15
N SER A 302 18.98 20.17 -12.57
CA SER A 302 18.66 20.60 -11.19
C SER A 302 17.69 21.77 -11.13
N ASP A 303 17.17 22.23 -12.27
CA ASP A 303 16.09 23.21 -12.33
C ASP A 303 14.75 22.60 -11.90
N ASP A 304 13.78 23.43 -11.59
CA ASP A 304 12.48 22.94 -11.09
C ASP A 304 11.73 22.09 -12.12
N ALA A 305 11.91 22.36 -13.41
CA ALA A 305 11.28 21.57 -14.47
C ALA A 305 11.89 20.17 -14.56
N GLY A 306 13.22 20.05 -14.53
CA GLY A 306 13.92 18.78 -14.53
C GLY A 306 13.64 17.94 -13.29
N LEU A 307 13.62 18.58 -12.12
CA LEU A 307 13.26 17.89 -10.88
C LEU A 307 11.80 17.46 -10.88
N TYR A 308 10.88 18.26 -11.41
CA TYR A 308 9.47 17.86 -11.56
C TYR A 308 9.32 16.62 -12.44
N GLU A 309 9.96 16.60 -13.61
CA GLU A 309 9.97 15.44 -14.49
C GLU A 309 10.57 14.21 -13.79
N ARG A 310 11.70 14.37 -13.14
CA ARG A 310 12.41 13.30 -12.42
C ARG A 310 11.63 12.74 -11.23
N LEU A 311 10.71 13.48 -10.66
CA LEU A 311 9.86 13.02 -9.57
C LEU A 311 8.53 12.42 -10.07
N LEU A 312 7.93 12.97 -11.12
CA LEU A 312 6.62 12.53 -11.62
C LEU A 312 6.71 11.32 -12.54
N PHE A 313 7.56 11.36 -13.57
CA PHE A 313 7.59 10.34 -14.62
C PHE A 313 8.03 8.94 -14.18
N PRO A 314 8.82 8.77 -13.10
CA PRO A 314 9.03 7.45 -12.49
C PRO A 314 7.73 6.73 -12.08
N ILE A 315 6.72 7.49 -11.66
CA ILE A 315 5.39 6.94 -11.33
C ILE A 315 4.76 6.32 -12.60
N TYR A 316 4.75 7.06 -13.72
CA TYR A 316 4.18 6.59 -14.98
C TYR A 316 4.94 5.39 -15.54
N PHE A 317 6.28 5.46 -15.49
CA PHE A 317 7.14 4.36 -15.93
C PHE A 317 6.85 3.08 -15.14
N ALA A 318 6.76 3.17 -13.82
CA ALA A 318 6.50 2.04 -12.95
C ALA A 318 5.09 1.45 -13.16
N ILE A 319 4.06 2.29 -13.34
CA ILE A 319 2.71 1.86 -13.71
C ILE A 319 2.76 0.99 -14.97
N LEU A 320 3.39 1.50 -16.03
CA LEU A 320 3.49 0.79 -17.30
C LEU A 320 4.32 -0.49 -17.19
N ARG A 321 5.38 -0.50 -16.38
CA ARG A 321 6.18 -1.71 -16.09
C ARG A 321 5.32 -2.80 -15.44
N VAL A 322 4.60 -2.48 -14.38
CA VAL A 322 3.72 -3.43 -13.67
C VAL A 322 2.61 -3.94 -14.59
N ALA A 323 1.99 -3.06 -15.37
CA ALA A 323 0.96 -3.44 -16.33
C ALA A 323 1.52 -4.34 -17.45
N THR A 324 2.72 -4.06 -17.96
CA THR A 324 3.41 -4.89 -18.97
C THR A 324 3.71 -6.29 -18.44
N MET A 325 4.00 -6.44 -17.14
CA MET A 325 4.16 -7.74 -16.48
C MET A 325 2.82 -8.48 -16.33
N GLY A 326 1.69 -7.85 -16.67
CA GLY A 326 0.36 -8.43 -16.56
C GLY A 326 -0.14 -8.59 -15.12
N LEU A 327 0.39 -7.80 -14.18
CA LEU A 327 0.10 -7.89 -12.74
C LEU A 327 -1.10 -7.06 -12.31
N GLY A 328 -1.45 -6.04 -13.08
CA GLY A 328 -2.61 -5.18 -12.90
C GLY A 328 -2.93 -4.41 -14.16
N SER A 329 -4.11 -3.80 -14.25
CA SER A 329 -4.45 -2.88 -15.33
C SER A 329 -3.79 -1.51 -15.11
N VAL A 330 -3.54 -0.76 -16.20
CA VAL A 330 -3.06 0.63 -16.08
C VAL A 330 -4.05 1.48 -15.28
N ASP A 331 -5.35 1.28 -15.53
CA ASP A 331 -6.44 2.00 -14.86
C ASP A 331 -6.42 1.76 -13.33
N ASP A 332 -6.35 0.49 -12.88
CA ASP A 332 -6.29 0.15 -11.45
C ASP A 332 -5.02 0.70 -10.77
N LEU A 333 -3.88 0.62 -11.46
CA LEU A 333 -2.60 1.13 -10.96
C LEU A 333 -2.62 2.66 -10.84
N CYS A 334 -3.18 3.37 -11.83
CA CYS A 334 -3.37 4.82 -11.78
C CYS A 334 -4.28 5.22 -10.62
N LEU A 335 -5.42 4.54 -10.47
CA LEU A 335 -6.37 4.81 -9.39
C LEU A 335 -5.73 4.57 -8.01
N GLY A 336 -5.02 3.44 -7.86
CA GLY A 336 -4.39 3.07 -6.60
C GLY A 336 -3.32 4.05 -6.15
N ILE A 337 -2.39 4.43 -7.04
CA ILE A 337 -1.34 5.39 -6.68
C ILE A 337 -1.91 6.79 -6.44
N SER A 338 -2.93 7.19 -7.22
CA SER A 338 -3.60 8.49 -7.03
C SER A 338 -4.24 8.59 -5.66
N ASP A 339 -4.91 7.54 -5.20
CA ASP A 339 -5.52 7.49 -3.88
C ASP A 339 -4.47 7.48 -2.77
N LEU A 340 -3.39 6.70 -2.95
CA LEU A 340 -2.36 6.48 -1.93
C LEU A 340 -1.56 7.75 -1.60
N ILE A 341 -1.11 8.50 -2.61
CA ILE A 341 -0.30 9.72 -2.41
C ILE A 341 -1.08 11.02 -2.63
N GLY A 342 -2.37 10.90 -2.98
CA GLY A 342 -3.24 12.04 -3.26
C GLY A 342 -2.78 12.84 -4.47
N LEU A 343 -2.62 12.18 -5.63
CA LEU A 343 -2.29 12.89 -6.86
C LEU A 343 -3.34 13.95 -7.18
N LYS A 344 -2.87 15.12 -7.58
CA LYS A 344 -3.68 16.28 -7.96
C LYS A 344 -4.01 16.31 -9.45
N LEU A 345 -3.48 15.33 -10.18
CA LEU A 345 -3.68 15.10 -11.60
C LEU A 345 -4.11 13.63 -11.79
N ASP A 346 -4.79 13.35 -12.88
CA ASP A 346 -5.11 11.97 -13.27
C ASP A 346 -3.95 11.41 -14.12
N PRO A 347 -3.17 10.45 -13.59
CA PRO A 347 -2.02 9.92 -14.32
C PRO A 347 -2.41 9.20 -15.61
N LEU A 348 -3.59 8.61 -15.69
CA LEU A 348 -4.08 7.96 -16.91
C LEU A 348 -4.37 9.00 -17.99
N GLU A 349 -5.06 10.07 -17.63
CA GLU A 349 -5.35 11.18 -18.56
C GLU A 349 -4.06 11.86 -19.04
N GLU A 350 -3.10 12.11 -18.13
CA GLU A 350 -1.82 12.71 -18.47
C GLU A 350 -0.99 11.81 -19.41
N MET A 351 -0.94 10.51 -19.13
CA MET A 351 -0.25 9.57 -20.03
C MET A 351 -0.91 9.49 -21.41
N ARG A 352 -2.25 9.56 -21.47
CA ARG A 352 -2.99 9.61 -22.76
C ARG A 352 -2.73 10.89 -23.54
N LYS A 353 -2.67 12.05 -22.86
CA LYS A 353 -2.33 13.33 -23.49
C LYS A 353 -0.93 13.32 -24.12
N LEU A 354 0.02 12.68 -23.46
CA LEU A 354 1.38 12.50 -23.99
C LEU A 354 1.42 11.51 -25.16
N GLY A 355 0.56 10.51 -25.12
CA GLY A 355 0.56 9.39 -26.06
C GLY A 355 1.82 8.54 -25.97
N SER A 356 1.87 7.45 -26.74
CA SER A 356 3.01 6.53 -26.74
C SER A 356 4.31 7.19 -27.21
N HIS A 357 4.22 8.17 -28.10
CA HIS A 357 5.39 8.91 -28.61
C HIS A 357 5.98 9.83 -27.54
N GLY A 358 5.17 10.69 -26.91
CA GLY A 358 5.65 11.61 -25.88
C GLY A 358 6.19 10.88 -24.66
N LEU A 359 5.54 9.79 -24.22
CA LEU A 359 6.05 8.96 -23.14
C LEU A 359 7.42 8.36 -23.47
N ARG A 360 7.62 7.89 -24.71
CA ARG A 360 8.91 7.37 -25.15
C ARG A 360 10.01 8.45 -25.11
N GLU A 361 9.73 9.65 -25.63
CA GLU A 361 10.70 10.75 -25.60
C GLU A 361 11.13 11.09 -24.16
N VAL A 362 10.20 11.10 -23.22
CA VAL A 362 10.50 11.35 -21.81
C VAL A 362 11.33 10.22 -21.22
N PHE A 363 10.95 8.95 -21.43
CA PHE A 363 11.67 7.82 -20.85
C PHE A 363 13.05 7.63 -21.50
N ASP A 364 13.22 7.89 -22.79
CA ASP A 364 14.52 7.87 -23.45
C ASP A 364 15.44 8.97 -22.86
N ARG A 365 14.91 10.17 -22.61
CA ARG A 365 15.65 11.24 -21.92
C ARG A 365 16.04 10.83 -20.49
N LEU A 366 15.11 10.27 -19.71
CA LEU A 366 15.42 9.77 -18.36
C LEU A 366 16.43 8.64 -18.40
N ARG A 367 16.37 7.75 -19.38
CA ARG A 367 17.37 6.69 -19.57
C ARG A 367 18.76 7.28 -19.84
N ASP A 368 18.85 8.27 -20.71
CA ASP A 368 20.11 8.89 -21.09
C ASP A 368 20.73 9.69 -19.93
N GLU A 369 19.90 10.32 -19.09
CA GLU A 369 20.33 11.08 -17.91
C GLU A 369 20.58 10.20 -16.67
N LEU A 370 19.76 9.16 -16.44
CA LEU A 370 19.68 8.43 -15.16
C LEU A 370 20.04 6.93 -15.28
N GLY A 371 20.29 6.46 -16.51
CA GLY A 371 20.74 5.10 -16.77
C GLY A 371 19.65 4.13 -17.21
N PRO A 372 20.03 2.86 -17.46
CA PRO A 372 19.21 1.87 -18.18
C PRO A 372 17.94 1.44 -17.45
N ARG A 373 17.77 1.81 -16.18
CA ARG A 373 16.55 1.51 -15.43
C ARG A 373 15.27 2.08 -16.07
N TYR A 374 15.41 3.09 -16.95
CA TYR A 374 14.32 3.68 -17.74
C TYR A 374 14.23 3.13 -19.18
N GLU A 375 14.77 1.93 -19.46
CA GLU A 375 14.61 1.30 -20.77
C GLU A 375 13.13 0.99 -21.06
N CYS A 376 12.56 1.69 -22.04
CA CYS A 376 11.12 1.64 -22.34
C CYS A 376 10.74 0.66 -23.47
N ARG A 377 11.69 -0.01 -24.13
CA ARG A 377 11.37 -0.97 -25.20
C ARG A 377 10.37 -2.05 -24.79
N PRO A 378 10.48 -2.66 -23.56
CA PRO A 378 9.51 -3.64 -23.11
C PRO A 378 8.10 -3.08 -22.93
N LEU A 379 7.94 -1.75 -22.82
CA LEU A 379 6.67 -1.08 -22.54
C LEU A 379 5.89 -0.71 -23.80
N ARG A 380 6.46 -0.96 -24.99
CA ARG A 380 5.91 -0.48 -26.29
C ARG A 380 4.44 -0.82 -26.47
N ASP A 381 4.07 -2.09 -26.26
CA ASP A 381 2.68 -2.54 -26.49
C ASP A 381 1.72 -1.98 -25.45
N THR A 382 2.17 -1.80 -24.22
CA THR A 382 1.35 -1.20 -23.15
C THR A 382 1.13 0.29 -23.42
N MET A 383 2.16 1.02 -23.87
CA MET A 383 2.04 2.44 -24.24
C MET A 383 1.13 2.61 -25.45
N ALA A 384 1.24 1.77 -26.48
CA ALA A 384 0.39 1.84 -27.68
C ALA A 384 -1.10 1.72 -27.35
N ARG A 385 -1.47 0.91 -26.36
CA ARG A 385 -2.87 0.78 -25.91
C ARG A 385 -3.44 2.06 -25.28
N LEU A 386 -2.61 3.02 -24.90
CA LEU A 386 -3.06 4.32 -24.41
C LEU A 386 -3.59 5.20 -25.55
N ASP A 387 -3.08 4.98 -26.77
CA ASP A 387 -3.46 5.74 -27.97
C ASP A 387 -4.81 5.27 -28.53
N ASP A 388 -5.25 4.03 -28.20
CA ASP A 388 -6.45 3.38 -28.75
C ASP A 388 -7.76 3.76 -28.01
N ARG A 389 -7.71 4.62 -26.99
CA ARG A 389 -8.85 4.99 -26.13
C ARG A 389 -8.98 6.52 -26.08
#